data_7c72b1d4e7e0bf7474745a9fe8cead8a
#
_entry.id   7c72b1d4e7e0bf7474745a9fe8cead8a
#
_cell.length_a   1.000
_cell.length_b   1.000
_cell.length_c   1.000
_cell.angle_alpha   90.00
_cell.angle_beta   90.00
_cell.angle_gamma   90.00
#
_symmetry.space_group_name_H-M   'P 1'
#
loop_
_entity.id
_entity.type
_entity.pdbx_description
1 polymer ?
#
loop_
_entity_poly.entity_id
_entity_poly.type
_entity_poly.pdbx_seq_one_letter_code
_entity_poly.pdbx_strand_id
1 'polypeptide(L)'
;FVGFHGQTIFHNPEQKISKQLGDGKLMSQLVKKKVIYDFRQEDIANKGQGAPLTPIFHNLLSRIINEKHQINFPICFLNIGGISNITKIIKNDEKLEENLEAFDSGPGNCMIDEWVRKNSKKNFDENGLIAKSGKINQLILNQVIDNFKIDSFDKSLDVKDFDISFARGLSLEDGCATITNFTPYLIPKRIEHPDQNNNKSLKPSISAAPTNIDT
;
A
#
# COMPACT_ATOMS: atom_id res chain seq x y z
N PHE A 1 18.43 -18.57 -4.58
CA PHE A 1 17.63 -18.23 -3.39
C PHE A 1 16.16 -18.10 -3.76
N VAL A 2 15.28 -18.40 -2.80
CA VAL A 2 13.84 -18.14 -2.89
C VAL A 2 13.47 -17.26 -1.72
N GLY A 3 12.85 -16.10 -1.96
CA GLY A 3 12.21 -15.30 -0.92
C GLY A 3 10.79 -15.82 -0.71
N PHE A 4 10.44 -16.19 0.53
CA PHE A 4 9.13 -16.71 0.85
C PHE A 4 8.47 -15.90 1.96
N HIS A 5 7.47 -15.11 1.58
CA HIS A 5 6.73 -14.27 2.54
C HIS A 5 5.58 -15.04 3.23
N GLY A 6 4.95 -15.97 2.52
CA GLY A 6 3.70 -16.59 2.96
C GLY A 6 2.51 -15.63 2.88
N GLN A 7 1.33 -16.09 3.30
CA GLN A 7 0.13 -15.28 3.37
C GLN A 7 -0.07 -14.77 4.80
N THR A 8 -0.04 -13.47 5.01
CA THR A 8 -0.30 -12.88 6.34
C THR A 8 -1.75 -13.14 6.76
N ILE A 9 -1.92 -13.78 7.92
CA ILE A 9 -3.23 -14.08 8.52
C ILE A 9 -3.45 -13.33 9.83
N PHE A 10 -2.38 -12.85 10.47
CA PHE A 10 -2.44 -12.06 11.68
C PHE A 10 -1.20 -11.17 11.76
N HIS A 11 -1.39 -9.90 12.12
CA HIS A 11 -0.31 -8.95 12.31
C HIS A 11 -0.68 -7.98 13.42
N ASN A 12 0.10 -8.01 14.51
CA ASN A 12 -0.04 -7.09 15.63
C ASN A 12 1.36 -6.77 16.20
N PRO A 13 1.97 -5.65 15.78
CA PRO A 13 3.29 -5.25 16.23
C PRO A 13 3.37 -4.97 17.74
N GLU A 14 2.29 -4.48 18.36
CA GLU A 14 2.24 -4.20 19.80
C GLU A 14 2.37 -5.48 20.61
N GLN A 15 1.76 -6.55 20.16
CA GLN A 15 1.88 -7.89 20.73
C GLN A 15 3.15 -8.63 20.26
N LYS A 16 3.95 -8.02 19.40
CA LYS A 16 5.15 -8.60 18.78
C LYS A 16 4.87 -9.89 18.00
N ILE A 17 3.73 -9.95 17.34
CA ILE A 17 3.30 -11.14 16.60
C ILE A 17 2.96 -10.77 15.17
N SER A 18 3.54 -11.53 14.23
CA SER A 18 3.09 -11.58 12.84
C SER A 18 3.08 -13.04 12.38
N LYS A 19 1.95 -13.49 11.87
CA LYS A 19 1.78 -14.88 11.40
C LYS A 19 1.47 -14.91 9.92
N GLN A 20 2.29 -15.68 9.21
CA GLN A 20 2.12 -15.98 7.80
C GLN A 20 1.80 -17.47 7.64
N LEU A 21 0.88 -17.79 6.74
CA LEU A 21 0.65 -19.17 6.31
C LEU A 21 1.78 -19.61 5.39
N GLY A 22 2.20 -20.84 5.60
CA GLY A 22 3.26 -21.50 4.85
C GLY A 22 4.45 -21.85 5.75
N ASP A 23 5.27 -22.77 5.27
CA ASP A 23 6.44 -23.29 5.97
C ASP A 23 7.66 -23.13 5.05
N GLY A 24 8.54 -22.16 5.39
CA GLY A 24 9.74 -21.88 4.62
C GLY A 24 10.75 -23.02 4.63
N LYS A 25 10.81 -23.78 5.73
CA LYS A 25 11.69 -24.94 5.87
C LYS A 25 11.24 -26.08 4.97
N LEU A 26 9.95 -26.41 5.00
CA LEU A 26 9.37 -27.41 4.12
C LEU A 26 9.56 -26.99 2.64
N MET A 27 9.36 -25.72 2.33
CA MET A 27 9.60 -25.22 0.98
C MET A 27 11.05 -25.44 0.56
N SER A 28 12.04 -25.14 1.43
CA SER A 28 13.46 -25.36 1.15
C SER A 28 13.76 -26.82 0.82
N GLN A 29 13.18 -27.75 1.59
CA GLN A 29 13.34 -29.18 1.37
C GLN A 29 12.74 -29.65 0.02
N LEU A 30 11.55 -29.15 -0.32
CA LEU A 30 10.86 -29.51 -1.55
C LEU A 30 11.54 -28.97 -2.81
N VAL A 31 11.93 -27.69 -2.80
CA VAL A 31 12.54 -27.04 -3.97
C VAL A 31 14.05 -27.26 -4.04
N LYS A 32 14.68 -27.82 -3.01
CA LYS A 32 16.13 -28.03 -2.89
C LYS A 32 16.93 -26.76 -3.16
N LYS A 33 16.46 -25.65 -2.61
CA LYS A 33 17.09 -24.32 -2.71
C LYS A 33 17.09 -23.65 -1.34
N LYS A 34 18.03 -22.74 -1.13
CA LYS A 34 18.02 -21.86 0.04
C LYS A 34 16.78 -20.98 0.00
N VAL A 35 16.01 -20.98 1.09
CA VAL A 35 14.79 -20.17 1.26
C VAL A 35 15.03 -19.17 2.38
N ILE A 36 14.68 -17.91 2.12
CA ILE A 36 14.71 -16.82 3.09
C ILE A 36 13.26 -16.54 3.44
N TYR A 37 12.91 -16.57 4.73
CA TYR A 37 11.53 -16.46 5.20
C TYR A 37 11.46 -15.76 6.56
N ASP A 38 10.24 -15.59 7.11
CA ASP A 38 9.96 -14.93 8.39
C ASP A 38 10.37 -13.45 8.46
N PHE A 39 10.38 -12.75 7.34
CA PHE A 39 10.79 -11.35 7.26
C PHE A 39 10.12 -10.44 8.28
N ARG A 40 8.78 -10.58 8.48
CA ARG A 40 8.01 -9.72 9.39
C ARG A 40 8.31 -10.02 10.84
N GLN A 41 8.37 -11.30 11.20
CA GLN A 41 8.63 -11.71 12.58
C GLN A 41 10.05 -11.37 13.00
N GLU A 42 11.02 -11.47 12.09
CA GLU A 42 12.41 -11.10 12.33
C GLU A 42 12.56 -9.58 12.54
N ASP A 43 11.89 -8.76 11.75
CA ASP A 43 11.88 -7.30 11.93
C ASP A 43 11.26 -6.92 13.29
N ILE A 44 10.14 -7.56 13.67
CA ILE A 44 9.51 -7.34 14.98
C ILE A 44 10.42 -7.76 16.13
N ALA A 45 11.12 -8.88 16.02
CA ALA A 45 12.08 -9.36 17.03
C ALA A 45 13.20 -8.34 17.26
N ASN A 46 13.58 -7.62 16.22
CA ASN A 46 14.58 -6.56 16.25
C ASN A 46 13.98 -5.16 16.50
N LYS A 47 12.80 -5.08 17.11
CA LYS A 47 12.09 -3.85 17.49
C LYS A 47 11.48 -3.09 16.31
N GLY A 48 11.35 -3.73 15.16
CA GLY A 48 10.60 -3.26 14.03
C GLY A 48 9.09 -3.44 14.19
N GLN A 49 8.35 -2.93 13.21
CA GLN A 49 6.90 -3.10 13.15
C GLN A 49 6.48 -4.29 12.27
N GLY A 50 7.42 -4.94 11.58
CA GLY A 50 7.16 -6.04 10.64
C GLY A 50 6.43 -5.63 9.36
N ALA A 51 6.06 -4.36 9.25
CA ALA A 51 5.42 -3.75 8.07
C ALA A 51 5.49 -2.22 8.16
N PRO A 52 5.61 -1.50 7.04
CA PRO A 52 5.87 -2.02 5.70
C PRO A 52 7.34 -2.39 5.48
N LEU A 53 7.62 -3.46 4.73
CA LEU A 53 8.99 -3.87 4.36
C LEU A 53 9.39 -3.42 2.95
N THR A 54 8.42 -3.23 2.07
CA THR A 54 8.62 -2.85 0.67
C THR A 54 9.36 -1.51 0.48
N PRO A 55 9.21 -0.49 1.34
CA PRO A 55 9.91 0.79 1.20
C PRO A 55 11.44 0.67 1.14
N ILE A 56 12.01 -0.33 1.82
CA ILE A 56 13.45 -0.62 1.77
C ILE A 56 13.87 -0.99 0.35
N PHE A 57 13.09 -1.86 -0.28
CA PHE A 57 13.34 -2.26 -1.67
C PHE A 57 13.14 -1.08 -2.63
N HIS A 58 12.15 -0.22 -2.37
CA HIS A 58 11.94 0.99 -3.17
C HIS A 58 13.14 1.95 -3.12
N ASN A 59 13.79 2.08 -1.96
CA ASN A 59 15.01 2.88 -1.86
C ASN A 59 16.14 2.29 -2.73
N LEU A 60 16.36 0.98 -2.69
CA LEU A 60 17.33 0.32 -3.57
C LEU A 60 16.96 0.51 -5.05
N LEU A 61 15.68 0.33 -5.38
CA LEU A 61 15.18 0.45 -6.75
C LEU A 61 15.32 1.90 -7.27
N SER A 62 15.08 2.91 -6.43
CA SER A 62 15.25 4.32 -6.80
C SER A 62 16.68 4.65 -7.19
N ARG A 63 17.67 4.06 -6.50
CA ARG A 63 19.10 4.22 -6.82
C ARG A 63 19.41 3.59 -8.19
N ILE A 64 18.96 2.36 -8.42
CA ILE A 64 19.14 1.67 -9.71
C ILE A 64 18.50 2.46 -10.87
N ILE A 65 17.29 2.98 -10.65
CA ILE A 65 16.57 3.78 -11.64
C ILE A 65 17.31 5.11 -11.90
N ASN A 66 17.78 5.78 -10.83
CA ASN A 66 18.54 7.02 -10.96
C ASN A 66 19.85 6.81 -11.72
N GLU A 67 20.62 5.77 -11.41
CA GLU A 67 21.86 5.42 -12.12
C GLU A 67 21.60 5.17 -13.63
N LYS A 68 20.48 4.50 -13.93
CA LYS A 68 20.16 4.09 -15.30
C LYS A 68 19.51 5.18 -16.15
N HIS A 69 18.69 6.02 -15.53
CA HIS A 69 17.81 6.97 -16.22
C HIS A 69 18.01 8.43 -15.80
N GLN A 70 18.89 8.73 -14.85
CA GLN A 70 19.19 10.08 -14.34
C GLN A 70 17.93 10.85 -13.90
N ILE A 71 17.01 10.16 -13.22
CA ILE A 71 15.77 10.74 -12.73
C ILE A 71 16.05 11.58 -11.48
N ASN A 72 15.49 12.78 -11.40
CA ASN A 72 15.62 13.65 -10.25
C ASN A 72 14.82 13.14 -9.04
N PHE A 73 15.37 13.37 -7.85
CA PHE A 73 14.65 13.16 -6.60
C PHE A 73 13.76 14.38 -6.27
N PRO A 74 12.67 14.21 -5.52
CA PRO A 74 12.21 12.95 -4.91
C PRO A 74 11.60 11.97 -5.93
N ILE A 75 11.74 10.67 -5.67
CA ILE A 75 11.10 9.61 -6.45
C ILE A 75 9.98 9.01 -5.60
N CYS A 76 8.77 8.91 -6.18
CA CYS A 76 7.61 8.30 -5.54
C CYS A 76 7.26 6.97 -6.19
N PHE A 77 7.13 5.93 -5.37
CA PHE A 77 6.57 4.65 -5.78
C PHE A 77 5.13 4.59 -5.28
N LEU A 78 4.20 4.53 -6.21
CA LEU A 78 2.77 4.41 -5.93
C LEU A 78 2.32 2.97 -6.16
N ASN A 79 1.72 2.38 -5.14
CA ASN A 79 1.01 1.10 -5.24
C ASN A 79 -0.49 1.34 -5.09
N ILE A 80 -1.29 0.84 -6.04
CA ILE A 80 -2.75 0.91 -6.02
C ILE A 80 -3.30 -0.52 -5.92
N GLY A 81 -3.44 -0.99 -4.67
CA GLY A 81 -4.11 -2.22 -4.33
C GLY A 81 -5.54 -1.97 -3.85
N GLY A 82 -6.03 -2.69 -2.86
CA GLY A 82 -7.28 -2.36 -2.17
C GLY A 82 -7.20 -0.99 -1.52
N ILE A 83 -6.12 -0.74 -0.79
CA ILE A 83 -5.67 0.56 -0.30
C ILE A 83 -4.52 1.03 -1.20
N SER A 84 -4.46 2.31 -1.50
CA SER A 84 -3.31 2.91 -2.19
C SER A 84 -2.28 3.42 -1.17
N ASN A 85 -1.00 3.20 -1.47
CA ASN A 85 0.10 3.65 -0.62
C ASN A 85 1.26 4.21 -1.46
N ILE A 86 2.02 5.07 -0.83
CA ILE A 86 3.13 5.79 -1.45
C ILE A 86 4.40 5.54 -0.62
N THR A 87 5.49 5.27 -1.32
CA THR A 87 6.84 5.37 -0.77
C THR A 87 7.54 6.51 -1.49
N LYS A 88 7.96 7.54 -0.75
CA LYS A 88 8.67 8.70 -1.26
C LYS A 88 10.13 8.62 -0.83
N ILE A 89 11.03 8.61 -1.78
CA ILE A 89 12.47 8.66 -1.58
C ILE A 89 12.93 10.09 -1.84
N ILE A 90 13.45 10.75 -0.81
CA ILE A 90 13.71 12.19 -0.82
C ILE A 90 14.98 12.53 -1.61
N LYS A 91 16.03 11.72 -1.45
CA LYS A 91 17.34 11.93 -2.08
C LYS A 91 18.08 10.62 -2.31
N ASN A 92 19.13 10.65 -3.11
CA ASN A 92 20.00 9.49 -3.33
C ASN A 92 20.99 9.31 -2.16
N ASP A 93 20.52 8.73 -1.05
CA ASP A 93 21.33 8.51 0.16
C ASP A 93 21.13 7.08 0.68
N GLU A 94 22.15 6.54 1.33
CA GLU A 94 22.10 5.22 1.96
C GLU A 94 21.40 5.24 3.32
N LYS A 95 21.32 6.41 3.97
CA LYS A 95 20.65 6.56 5.26
C LYS A 95 19.14 6.54 5.10
N LEU A 96 18.56 5.35 5.29
CA LEU A 96 17.14 5.11 5.08
C LEU A 96 16.23 5.95 5.99
N GLU A 97 16.61 6.14 7.26
CA GLU A 97 15.75 6.78 8.26
C GLU A 97 15.39 8.23 7.96
N GLU A 98 16.28 8.96 7.28
CA GLU A 98 16.08 10.37 6.92
C GLU A 98 15.65 10.58 5.47
N ASN A 99 15.64 9.50 4.69
CA ASN A 99 15.50 9.55 3.24
C ASN A 99 14.20 8.95 2.72
N LEU A 100 13.41 8.35 3.59
CA LEU A 100 12.26 7.56 3.19
C LEU A 100 11.02 7.95 3.99
N GLU A 101 9.95 8.28 3.26
CA GLU A 101 8.61 8.46 3.79
C GLU A 101 7.71 7.36 3.17
N ALA A 102 6.91 6.68 3.99
CA ALA A 102 5.94 5.70 3.50
C ALA A 102 4.61 5.89 4.23
N PHE A 103 3.52 5.97 3.48
CA PHE A 103 2.19 6.23 4.03
C PHE A 103 1.08 5.73 3.09
N ASP A 104 -0.09 5.47 3.66
CA ASP A 104 -1.28 5.19 2.89
C ASP A 104 -1.84 6.50 2.32
N SER A 105 -2.22 6.49 1.04
CA SER A 105 -2.70 7.68 0.35
C SER A 105 -4.22 7.74 0.22
N GLY A 106 -4.91 6.67 0.58
CA GLY A 106 -6.36 6.58 0.52
C GLY A 106 -6.87 5.26 -0.07
N PRO A 107 -8.14 5.20 -0.49
CA PRO A 107 -8.68 4.02 -1.12
C PRO A 107 -8.01 3.82 -2.49
N GLY A 108 -7.69 2.56 -2.77
CA GLY A 108 -7.35 2.11 -4.12
C GLY A 108 -8.59 1.51 -4.79
N ASN A 109 -8.55 0.20 -5.05
CA ASN A 109 -9.63 -0.51 -5.73
C ASN A 109 -10.76 -0.95 -4.78
N CYS A 110 -10.58 -0.89 -3.45
CA CYS A 110 -11.52 -1.46 -2.49
C CYS A 110 -12.94 -0.91 -2.63
N MET A 111 -13.09 0.41 -2.84
CA MET A 111 -14.38 1.05 -3.01
C MET A 111 -15.04 0.67 -4.34
N ILE A 112 -14.26 0.55 -5.41
CA ILE A 112 -14.73 0.12 -6.73
C ILE A 112 -15.25 -1.31 -6.64
N ASP A 113 -14.46 -2.20 -6.06
CA ASP A 113 -14.83 -3.61 -5.88
C ASP A 113 -16.08 -3.76 -5.02
N GLU A 114 -16.19 -2.98 -3.94
CA GLU A 114 -17.36 -2.99 -3.08
C GLU A 114 -18.62 -2.51 -3.84
N TRP A 115 -18.49 -1.43 -4.61
CA TRP A 115 -19.58 -0.93 -5.44
C TRP A 115 -20.07 -1.96 -6.46
N VAL A 116 -19.13 -2.59 -7.15
CA VAL A 116 -19.42 -3.62 -8.16
C VAL A 116 -20.12 -4.82 -7.52
N ARG A 117 -19.63 -5.30 -6.36
CA ARG A 117 -20.25 -6.42 -5.64
C ARG A 117 -21.65 -6.09 -5.13
N LYS A 118 -21.90 -4.86 -4.69
CA LYS A 118 -23.24 -4.45 -4.19
C LYS A 118 -24.26 -4.23 -5.30
N ASN A 119 -23.83 -3.86 -6.49
CA ASN A 119 -24.71 -3.46 -7.59
C ASN A 119 -24.72 -4.43 -8.78
N SER A 120 -23.96 -5.53 -8.70
CA SER A 120 -23.91 -6.55 -9.76
C SER A 120 -23.59 -7.94 -9.19
N LYS A 121 -23.53 -8.92 -10.07
CA LYS A 121 -23.06 -10.29 -9.74
C LYS A 121 -21.53 -10.46 -9.90
N LYS A 122 -20.82 -9.39 -10.26
CA LYS A 122 -19.36 -9.41 -10.43
C LYS A 122 -18.65 -9.10 -9.12
N ASN A 123 -17.40 -9.51 -9.00
CA ASN A 123 -16.57 -9.26 -7.81
C ASN A 123 -15.76 -7.96 -7.91
N PHE A 124 -15.44 -7.52 -9.14
CA PHE A 124 -14.63 -6.34 -9.43
C PHE A 124 -14.89 -5.84 -10.85
N ASP A 125 -14.39 -4.66 -11.20
CA ASP A 125 -14.45 -4.09 -12.55
C ASP A 125 -13.28 -4.59 -13.39
N GLU A 126 -13.51 -5.64 -14.16
CA GLU A 126 -12.49 -6.23 -15.01
C GLU A 126 -12.02 -5.26 -16.10
N ASN A 127 -10.72 -4.95 -16.09
CA ASN A 127 -10.08 -3.99 -17.01
C ASN A 127 -10.71 -2.57 -17.00
N GLY A 128 -11.43 -2.19 -15.95
CA GLY A 128 -12.07 -0.90 -15.85
C GLY A 128 -13.22 -0.67 -16.85
N LEU A 129 -13.81 -1.76 -17.38
CA LEU A 129 -14.81 -1.67 -18.44
C LEU A 129 -16.14 -1.09 -17.97
N ILE A 130 -16.52 -1.33 -16.72
CA ILE A 130 -17.75 -0.78 -16.14
C ILE A 130 -17.56 0.73 -15.94
N ALA A 131 -16.47 1.15 -15.29
CA ALA A 131 -16.17 2.56 -15.10
C ALA A 131 -16.02 3.32 -16.43
N LYS A 132 -15.41 2.70 -17.43
CA LYS A 132 -15.23 3.28 -18.76
C LYS A 132 -16.55 3.52 -19.50
N SER A 133 -17.59 2.72 -19.23
CA SER A 133 -18.90 2.87 -19.84
C SER A 133 -19.80 3.88 -19.12
N GLY A 134 -19.44 4.28 -17.89
CA GLY A 134 -20.18 5.24 -17.08
C GLY A 134 -19.74 6.69 -17.29
N LYS A 135 -20.53 7.59 -16.68
CA LYS A 135 -20.23 9.03 -16.62
C LYS A 135 -19.96 9.44 -15.18
N ILE A 136 -18.93 10.25 -15.00
CA ILE A 136 -18.58 10.80 -13.69
C ILE A 136 -19.67 11.78 -13.26
N ASN A 137 -20.24 11.58 -12.07
CA ASN A 137 -21.08 12.58 -11.45
C ASN A 137 -20.20 13.60 -10.70
N GLN A 138 -19.94 14.73 -11.33
CA GLN A 138 -19.02 15.73 -10.82
C GLN A 138 -19.49 16.37 -9.51
N LEU A 139 -20.80 16.52 -9.30
CA LEU A 139 -21.34 17.07 -8.05
C LEU A 139 -21.06 16.15 -6.87
N ILE A 140 -21.35 14.86 -7.02
CA ILE A 140 -21.09 13.85 -6.00
C ILE A 140 -19.57 13.72 -5.76
N LEU A 141 -18.76 13.70 -6.82
CA LEU A 141 -17.31 13.63 -6.71
C LEU A 141 -16.76 14.82 -5.91
N ASN A 142 -17.15 16.04 -6.24
CA ASN A 142 -16.71 17.23 -5.51
C ASN A 142 -17.15 17.19 -4.05
N GLN A 143 -18.38 16.80 -3.77
CA GLN A 143 -18.90 16.70 -2.42
C GLN A 143 -18.13 15.69 -1.56
N VAL A 144 -17.80 14.53 -2.12
CA VAL A 144 -17.02 13.53 -1.35
C VAL A 144 -15.58 14.00 -1.13
N ILE A 145 -15.01 14.68 -2.10
CA ILE A 145 -13.66 15.26 -1.99
C ILE A 145 -13.61 16.34 -0.88
N ASP A 146 -14.58 17.23 -0.83
CA ASP A 146 -14.65 18.33 0.15
C ASP A 146 -14.89 17.79 1.57
N ASN A 147 -15.64 16.71 1.69
CA ASN A 147 -15.92 16.06 2.97
C ASN A 147 -14.83 15.09 3.42
N PHE A 148 -13.92 14.73 2.54
CA PHE A 148 -12.86 13.76 2.83
C PHE A 148 -11.72 14.43 3.59
N LYS A 149 -11.64 14.15 4.88
CA LYS A 149 -10.57 14.68 5.74
C LYS A 149 -9.30 13.84 5.56
N ILE A 150 -8.34 14.41 4.86
CA ILE A 150 -7.02 13.80 4.64
C ILE A 150 -6.20 13.74 5.94
N ASP A 151 -6.48 14.64 6.88
CA ASP A 151 -5.68 14.88 8.09
C ASP A 151 -5.81 13.79 9.17
N SER A 152 -6.64 12.78 8.95
CA SER A 152 -6.96 11.76 9.96
C SER A 152 -6.19 10.43 9.80
N PHE A 153 -5.23 10.34 8.88
CA PHE A 153 -4.53 9.09 8.60
C PHE A 153 -3.19 8.96 9.33
N ASP A 154 -3.24 9.06 10.65
CA ASP A 154 -2.08 8.85 11.52
C ASP A 154 -1.67 7.37 11.64
N LYS A 155 -2.41 6.48 11.02
CA LYS A 155 -2.23 5.03 11.07
C LYS A 155 -2.52 4.39 9.71
N SER A 156 -2.10 3.14 9.56
CA SER A 156 -2.47 2.33 8.39
C SER A 156 -3.98 2.25 8.23
N LEU A 157 -4.43 2.42 6.98
CA LEU A 157 -5.84 2.40 6.62
C LEU A 157 -6.35 0.96 6.47
N ASP A 158 -7.64 0.76 6.78
CA ASP A 158 -8.36 -0.48 6.50
C ASP A 158 -9.46 -0.21 5.46
N VAL A 159 -9.87 -1.24 4.72
CA VAL A 159 -10.97 -1.13 3.76
C VAL A 159 -12.26 -0.62 4.41
N LYS A 160 -12.46 -0.91 5.70
CA LYS A 160 -13.62 -0.48 6.49
C LYS A 160 -13.63 1.02 6.80
N ASP A 161 -12.52 1.71 6.59
CA ASP A 161 -12.43 3.17 6.80
C ASP A 161 -13.12 3.96 5.68
N PHE A 162 -13.52 3.29 4.59
CA PHE A 162 -14.11 3.91 3.42
C PHE A 162 -15.57 3.51 3.24
N ASP A 163 -16.40 4.50 2.95
CA ASP A 163 -17.83 4.34 2.70
C ASP A 163 -18.17 4.75 1.26
N ILE A 164 -18.92 3.89 0.57
CA ILE A 164 -19.39 4.12 -0.80
C ILE A 164 -20.81 4.69 -0.86
N SER A 165 -21.41 5.05 0.28
CA SER A 165 -22.80 5.51 0.36
C SER A 165 -23.05 6.80 -0.42
N PHE A 166 -22.02 7.61 -0.64
CA PHE A 166 -22.12 8.84 -1.45
C PHE A 166 -22.52 8.57 -2.91
N ALA A 167 -22.22 7.39 -3.46
CA ALA A 167 -22.59 6.99 -4.81
C ALA A 167 -24.01 6.40 -4.91
N ARG A 168 -24.72 6.31 -3.78
CA ARG A 168 -26.09 5.74 -3.76
C ARG A 168 -27.02 6.49 -4.70
N GLY A 169 -27.76 5.73 -5.52
CA GLY A 169 -28.69 6.28 -6.51
C GLY A 169 -28.10 6.48 -7.91
N LEU A 170 -26.79 6.29 -8.07
CA LEU A 170 -26.17 6.22 -9.39
C LEU A 170 -26.39 4.83 -10.02
N SER A 171 -26.31 4.77 -11.35
CA SER A 171 -26.22 3.48 -12.06
C SER A 171 -24.94 2.74 -11.68
N LEU A 172 -24.87 1.44 -11.98
CA LEU A 172 -23.64 0.65 -11.75
C LEU A 172 -22.43 1.33 -12.42
N GLU A 173 -22.59 1.74 -13.66
CA GLU A 173 -21.56 2.32 -14.51
C GLU A 173 -21.13 3.72 -14.01
N ASP A 174 -22.10 4.60 -13.74
CA ASP A 174 -21.83 5.97 -13.30
C ASP A 174 -21.22 5.99 -11.89
N GLY A 175 -21.71 5.14 -11.01
CA GLY A 175 -21.13 4.97 -9.67
C GLY A 175 -19.68 4.46 -9.73
N CYS A 176 -19.43 3.45 -10.57
CA CYS A 176 -18.09 2.92 -10.80
C CYS A 176 -17.15 3.99 -11.37
N ALA A 177 -17.60 4.76 -12.37
CA ALA A 177 -16.83 5.87 -12.96
C ALA A 177 -16.52 6.96 -11.93
N THR A 178 -17.51 7.34 -11.11
CA THR A 178 -17.37 8.39 -10.10
C THR A 178 -16.38 7.96 -9.00
N ILE A 179 -16.51 6.75 -8.47
CA ILE A 179 -15.63 6.19 -7.44
C ILE A 179 -14.21 6.03 -7.98
N THR A 180 -14.06 5.55 -9.23
CA THR A 180 -12.73 5.41 -9.84
C THR A 180 -11.99 6.75 -9.94
N ASN A 181 -12.70 7.85 -10.14
CA ASN A 181 -12.08 9.17 -10.20
C ASN A 181 -11.77 9.80 -8.83
N PHE A 182 -12.23 9.21 -7.75
CA PHE A 182 -11.91 9.68 -6.40
C PHE A 182 -10.45 9.36 -6.00
N THR A 183 -9.99 8.14 -6.27
CA THR A 183 -8.61 7.70 -5.93
C THR A 183 -7.52 8.59 -6.53
N PRO A 184 -7.46 8.87 -7.85
CA PRO A 184 -6.40 9.72 -8.41
C PRO A 184 -6.47 11.17 -7.94
N TYR A 185 -7.60 11.64 -7.43
CA TYR A 185 -7.69 12.97 -6.85
C TYR A 185 -6.98 13.08 -5.48
N LEU A 186 -7.00 12.01 -4.69
CA LEU A 186 -6.36 12.00 -3.37
C LEU A 186 -4.85 11.86 -3.43
N ILE A 187 -4.34 11.11 -4.39
CA ILE A 187 -2.91 10.77 -4.49
C ILE A 187 -2.01 12.01 -4.56
N PRO A 188 -2.21 13.00 -5.46
CA PRO A 188 -1.37 14.19 -5.53
C PRO A 188 -1.41 15.01 -4.24
N LYS A 189 -2.59 15.18 -3.65
CA LYS A 189 -2.75 15.92 -2.39
C LYS A 189 -1.92 15.33 -1.26
N ARG A 190 -1.83 13.99 -1.19
CA ARG A 190 -1.01 13.31 -0.18
C ARG A 190 0.50 13.42 -0.46
N ILE A 191 0.90 13.51 -1.71
CA ILE A 191 2.31 13.73 -2.08
C ILE A 191 2.77 15.13 -1.71
N GLU A 192 1.91 16.13 -1.95
CA GLU A 192 2.20 17.56 -1.71
C GLU A 192 2.11 17.94 -0.23
N HIS A 193 1.19 17.32 0.51
CA HIS A 193 0.94 17.57 1.93
C HIS A 193 1.05 16.27 2.75
N PRO A 194 2.25 15.69 2.87
CA PRO A 194 2.49 14.67 3.90
C PRO A 194 2.27 15.35 5.26
N ASP A 195 1.49 14.71 6.13
CA ASP A 195 0.98 15.26 7.40
C ASP A 195 1.97 16.16 8.12
N GLN A 196 1.63 17.45 8.31
CA GLN A 196 2.44 18.42 9.04
C GLN A 196 2.56 18.10 10.54
N ASN A 197 1.75 17.18 11.05
CA ASN A 197 1.68 16.86 12.47
C ASN A 197 2.39 15.55 12.85
N ASN A 198 2.98 14.82 11.91
CA ASN A 198 3.59 13.53 12.22
C ASN A 198 5.06 13.43 11.84
N ASN A 199 5.91 13.69 12.85
CA ASN A 199 7.24 13.07 12.97
C ASN A 199 7.18 11.52 13.11
N LYS A 200 6.04 10.93 12.86
CA LYS A 200 5.79 9.50 12.75
C LYS A 200 5.42 9.11 11.31
N SER A 201 6.22 9.54 10.33
CA SER A 201 6.36 8.68 9.15
C SER A 201 6.60 7.28 9.69
N LEU A 202 5.90 6.27 9.19
CA LEU A 202 6.22 4.88 9.48
C LEU A 202 7.69 4.70 9.08
N LYS A 203 8.60 5.03 10.00
CA LYS A 203 10.00 4.77 9.80
C LYS A 203 10.10 3.26 9.81
N PRO A 204 10.43 2.62 8.69
CA PRO A 204 10.73 1.22 8.75
C PRO A 204 11.90 1.09 9.74
N SER A 205 11.65 0.48 10.86
CA SER A 205 12.70 0.15 11.81
C SER A 205 13.44 -1.02 11.20
N ILE A 206 14.48 -0.70 10.47
CA ILE A 206 15.31 -1.70 9.83
C ILE A 206 16.33 -2.15 10.83
N SER A 207 16.14 -3.32 11.37
CA SER A 207 17.24 -4.06 11.93
C SER A 207 17.88 -4.86 10.80
N ALA A 208 19.17 -4.65 10.60
CA ALA A 208 19.98 -5.47 9.69
C ALA A 208 20.29 -6.86 10.30
N ALA A 209 19.26 -7.51 10.88
CA ALA A 209 19.43 -8.83 11.46
C ALA A 209 19.48 -9.90 10.36
N PRO A 210 20.28 -10.95 10.54
CA PRO A 210 20.30 -12.05 9.60
C PRO A 210 18.93 -12.73 9.56
N THR A 211 18.32 -12.74 8.39
CA THR A 211 17.12 -13.54 8.13
C THR A 211 17.44 -15.03 8.28
N ASN A 212 16.50 -15.82 8.78
CA ASN A 212 16.66 -17.26 8.85
C ASN A 212 16.93 -17.83 7.44
N ILE A 213 18.07 -18.48 7.27
CA ILE A 213 18.47 -19.12 6.02
C ILE A 213 18.61 -20.60 6.31
N ASP A 214 17.62 -21.40 5.91
CA ASP A 214 17.76 -22.84 5.91
C ASP A 214 18.51 -23.33 4.65
N THR A 215 19.49 -24.16 4.85
CA THR A 215 20.38 -24.70 3.78
C THR A 215 19.92 -26.08 3.35
#